data_58513c52afcaaf789aead24d9c44f544
#
_entry.id   58513c52afcaaf789aead24d9c44f544
#
_cell.length_a   1.000
_cell.length_b   1.000
_cell.length_c   1.000
_cell.angle_alpha   90.00
_cell.angle_beta   90.00
_cell.angle_gamma   90.00
#
_symmetry.space_group_name_H-M   'P 1'
#
loop_
_entity.id
_entity.type
_entity.pdbx_description
1 polymer ?
#
loop_
_entity_poly.entity_id
_entity_poly.type
_entity_poly.pdbx_seq_one_letter_code
_entity_poly.pdbx_strand_id
1 'polypeptide(L)'
;MMELYPVVVQERTTGEVLMLAYANREALELTKKTGYAHFFSRERQKIWKKGETSGNTMRVVEIRRDCDDDAYLYIVDFPEEKVACHTGNRSCFFKVEHRFEETGSPTFWLELYRLVRERKEEMPEGSYTAKLFKEGKGKIAKKFGEEAIEVITGYLQNDRENLVWEIADMVYHLTVLMVEAGITVQDVMKELEKRRK
;
A
#
# COMPACT_ATOMS: atom_id res chain seq x y z
N MET A 1 -11.88 3.20 35.71
CA MET A 1 -12.32 2.96 34.33
C MET A 1 -11.07 2.52 33.55
N MET A 2 -11.14 1.46 32.75
CA MET A 2 -9.97 1.02 31.95
C MET A 2 -9.73 2.05 30.85
N GLU A 3 -8.50 2.55 30.77
CA GLU A 3 -8.10 3.51 29.73
C GLU A 3 -7.83 2.76 28.43
N LEU A 4 -8.47 3.20 27.36
CA LEU A 4 -8.34 2.63 26.01
C LEU A 4 -7.90 3.72 25.05
N TYR A 5 -6.84 3.43 24.32
CA TYR A 5 -6.26 4.31 23.30
C TYR A 5 -6.65 3.83 21.91
N PRO A 6 -7.14 4.68 21.02
CA PRO A 6 -7.22 4.36 19.60
C PRO A 6 -5.81 4.15 19.05
N VAL A 7 -5.67 3.14 18.20
CA VAL A 7 -4.42 2.80 17.55
C VAL A 7 -4.67 2.72 16.05
N VAL A 8 -4.11 3.64 15.29
CA VAL A 8 -4.05 3.58 13.84
C VAL A 8 -2.90 2.67 13.44
N VAL A 9 -3.10 1.81 12.46
CA VAL A 9 -2.05 0.92 11.94
C VAL A 9 -1.76 1.30 10.50
N GLN A 10 -0.50 1.63 10.22
CA GLN A 10 -0.02 2.09 8.93
C GLN A 10 1.11 1.17 8.41
N GLU A 11 1.05 0.80 7.14
CA GLU A 11 2.14 0.08 6.50
C GLU A 11 3.33 1.03 6.28
N ARG A 12 4.54 0.59 6.64
CA ARG A 12 5.74 1.46 6.72
C ARG A 12 6.22 1.97 5.37
N THR A 13 6.13 1.17 4.33
CA THR A 13 6.78 1.45 3.05
C THR A 13 5.90 2.31 2.14
N THR A 14 4.60 2.11 2.23
CA THR A 14 3.60 2.72 1.35
C THR A 14 2.83 3.84 2.01
N GLY A 15 2.82 3.88 3.36
CA GLY A 15 2.02 4.80 4.13
C GLY A 15 0.52 4.44 4.16
N GLU A 16 0.14 3.27 3.63
CA GLU A 16 -1.25 2.83 3.61
C GLU A 16 -1.78 2.60 5.03
N VAL A 17 -2.91 3.22 5.37
CA VAL A 17 -3.62 2.94 6.62
C VAL A 17 -4.36 1.62 6.49
N LEU A 18 -3.99 0.63 7.31
CA LEU A 18 -4.51 -0.73 7.23
C LEU A 18 -5.76 -0.94 8.09
N MET A 19 -5.76 -0.41 9.29
CA MET A 19 -6.86 -0.59 10.24
C MET A 19 -6.77 0.41 11.40
N LEU A 20 -7.85 0.47 12.20
CA LEU A 20 -7.89 1.07 13.52
C LEU A 20 -8.42 0.04 14.52
N ALA A 21 -7.81 -0.02 15.69
CA ALA A 21 -8.29 -0.80 16.83
C ALA A 21 -7.98 -0.06 18.14
N TYR A 22 -8.35 -0.65 19.27
CA TYR A 22 -8.08 -0.08 20.60
C TYR A 22 -7.05 -0.91 21.34
N ALA A 23 -6.19 -0.26 22.11
CA ALA A 23 -5.26 -0.89 23.02
C ALA A 23 -5.43 -0.32 24.44
N ASN A 24 -5.30 -1.17 25.45
CA ASN A 24 -5.06 -0.75 26.82
C ASN A 24 -3.53 -0.72 27.07
N ARG A 25 -3.12 -0.26 28.24
CA ARG A 25 -1.72 -0.17 28.62
C ARG A 25 -1.00 -1.52 28.51
N GLU A 26 -1.65 -2.62 28.90
CA GLU A 26 -1.09 -3.96 28.83
C GLU A 26 -0.86 -4.43 27.37
N ALA A 27 -1.81 -4.17 26.46
CA ALA A 27 -1.65 -4.47 25.02
C ALA A 27 -0.49 -3.67 24.39
N LEU A 28 -0.31 -2.40 24.79
CA LEU A 28 0.83 -1.59 24.36
C LEU A 28 2.16 -2.19 24.83
N GLU A 29 2.26 -2.60 26.09
CA GLU A 29 3.48 -3.23 26.63
C GLU A 29 3.76 -4.60 25.97
N LEU A 30 2.72 -5.40 25.69
CA LEU A 30 2.88 -6.64 24.94
C LEU A 30 3.37 -6.39 23.51
N THR A 31 2.87 -5.34 22.86
CA THR A 31 3.35 -4.94 21.52
C THR A 31 4.81 -4.56 21.56
N LYS A 32 5.25 -3.75 22.54
CA LYS A 32 6.67 -3.38 22.72
C LYS A 32 7.56 -4.59 22.98
N LYS A 33 7.09 -5.52 23.81
CA LYS A 33 7.84 -6.72 24.21
C LYS A 33 7.99 -7.73 23.08
N THR A 34 6.94 -7.93 22.27
CA THR A 34 6.89 -9.00 21.27
C THR A 34 7.24 -8.54 19.86
N GLY A 35 7.14 -7.23 19.59
CA GLY A 35 7.26 -6.66 18.26
C GLY A 35 6.06 -6.94 17.34
N TYR A 36 4.96 -7.46 17.88
CA TYR A 36 3.73 -7.72 17.12
C TYR A 36 2.56 -6.90 17.66
N ALA A 37 1.66 -6.49 16.76
CA ALA A 37 0.51 -5.67 17.12
C ALA A 37 -0.48 -6.42 18.02
N HIS A 38 -0.66 -5.93 19.25
CA HIS A 38 -1.64 -6.37 20.22
C HIS A 38 -2.66 -5.28 20.47
N PHE A 39 -3.89 -5.67 20.67
CA PHE A 39 -5.04 -4.79 20.88
C PHE A 39 -5.91 -5.30 22.00
N PHE A 40 -6.84 -4.47 22.46
CA PHE A 40 -7.87 -4.84 23.43
C PHE A 40 -9.24 -4.87 22.75
N SER A 41 -9.92 -6.00 22.83
CA SER A 41 -11.28 -6.15 22.34
C SER A 41 -12.27 -5.62 23.39
N ARG A 42 -13.01 -4.57 23.07
CA ARG A 42 -14.08 -4.02 23.91
C ARG A 42 -15.24 -5.00 24.10
N GLU A 43 -15.55 -5.78 23.07
CA GLU A 43 -16.61 -6.79 23.09
C GLU A 43 -16.21 -8.01 23.94
N ARG A 44 -15.00 -8.55 23.70
CA ARG A 44 -14.54 -9.77 24.38
C ARG A 44 -13.85 -9.51 25.71
N GLN A 45 -13.61 -8.22 26.06
CA GLN A 45 -12.90 -7.79 27.27
C GLN A 45 -11.55 -8.48 27.48
N LYS A 46 -10.80 -8.71 26.37
CA LYS A 46 -9.49 -9.35 26.40
C LYS A 46 -8.54 -8.80 25.38
N ILE A 47 -7.25 -8.99 25.66
CA ILE A 47 -6.18 -8.70 24.70
C ILE A 47 -6.15 -9.78 23.62
N TRP A 48 -5.83 -9.36 22.39
CA TRP A 48 -5.66 -10.24 21.26
C TRP A 48 -4.50 -9.76 20.39
N LYS A 49 -3.78 -10.69 19.78
CA LYS A 49 -2.72 -10.43 18.81
C LYS A 49 -3.32 -10.38 17.42
N LYS A 50 -3.01 -9.35 16.63
CA LYS A 50 -3.47 -9.28 15.24
C LYS A 50 -2.94 -10.47 14.45
N GLY A 51 -3.86 -11.18 13.79
CA GLY A 51 -3.53 -12.33 12.96
C GLY A 51 -3.25 -13.63 13.72
N GLU A 52 -3.53 -13.72 15.02
CA GLU A 52 -3.30 -14.94 15.81
C GLU A 52 -4.06 -16.17 15.27
N THR A 53 -5.21 -15.94 14.63
CA THR A 53 -6.04 -17.01 14.02
C THR A 53 -5.86 -17.08 12.50
N SER A 54 -5.78 -15.93 11.83
CA SER A 54 -5.73 -15.85 10.35
C SER A 54 -4.32 -15.97 9.76
N GLY A 55 -3.26 -15.92 10.57
CA GLY A 55 -1.88 -15.83 10.10
C GLY A 55 -1.45 -14.45 9.59
N ASN A 56 -2.38 -13.50 9.46
CA ASN A 56 -2.10 -12.12 9.00
C ASN A 56 -1.53 -11.27 10.17
N THR A 57 -0.44 -11.71 10.76
CA THR A 57 0.23 -10.99 11.85
C THR A 57 0.89 -9.72 11.34
N MET A 58 0.91 -8.68 12.18
CA MET A 58 1.54 -7.40 11.87
C MET A 58 2.76 -7.19 12.76
N ARG A 59 3.95 -7.15 12.14
CA ARG A 59 5.20 -6.84 12.83
C ARG A 59 5.32 -5.33 12.98
N VAL A 60 5.30 -4.84 14.20
CA VAL A 60 5.45 -3.42 14.51
C VAL A 60 6.93 -3.06 14.46
N VAL A 61 7.27 -2.04 13.69
CA VAL A 61 8.63 -1.52 13.54
C VAL A 61 8.83 -0.21 14.29
N GLU A 62 7.74 0.54 14.51
CA GLU A 62 7.76 1.80 15.24
C GLU A 62 6.41 2.04 15.90
N ILE A 63 6.42 2.64 17.07
CA ILE A 63 5.21 3.12 17.78
C ILE A 63 5.37 4.62 17.98
N ARG A 64 4.42 5.39 17.49
CA ARG A 64 4.31 6.83 17.75
C ARG A 64 3.12 7.11 18.64
N ARG A 65 3.22 8.19 19.40
CA ARG A 65 2.15 8.76 20.20
C ARG A 65 1.80 10.12 19.61
N ASP A 66 0.55 10.52 19.66
CA ASP A 66 0.15 11.85 19.23
C ASP A 66 0.56 12.96 20.21
N CYS A 67 0.18 14.22 19.92
CA CYS A 67 0.69 15.38 20.63
C CYS A 67 0.14 15.55 22.04
N ASP A 68 -1.02 14.99 22.37
CA ASP A 68 -1.70 15.03 23.66
C ASP A 68 -1.81 13.67 24.36
N ASP A 69 -1.08 12.70 23.83
CA ASP A 69 -0.85 11.39 24.42
C ASP A 69 -2.09 10.48 24.52
N ASP A 70 -3.13 10.73 23.74
CA ASP A 70 -4.39 10.00 23.78
C ASP A 70 -4.60 9.01 22.63
N ALA A 71 -3.73 9.00 21.61
CA ALA A 71 -3.76 8.09 20.48
C ALA A 71 -2.37 7.52 20.13
N TYR A 72 -2.34 6.39 19.41
CA TYR A 72 -1.12 5.76 18.95
C TYR A 72 -1.17 5.46 17.45
N LEU A 73 0.01 5.51 16.83
CA LEU A 73 0.24 5.03 15.47
C LEU A 73 1.24 3.87 15.53
N TYR A 74 0.83 2.68 15.06
CA TYR A 74 1.72 1.56 14.82
C TYR A 74 2.16 1.59 13.36
N ILE A 75 3.45 1.79 13.13
CA ILE A 75 4.07 1.56 11.82
C ILE A 75 4.43 0.09 11.74
N VAL A 76 3.94 -0.61 10.73
CA VAL A 76 4.08 -2.06 10.61
C VAL A 76 4.73 -2.49 9.30
N ASP A 77 5.48 -3.56 9.37
CA ASP A 77 5.88 -4.36 8.21
C ASP A 77 4.73 -5.31 7.89
N PHE A 78 4.09 -5.11 6.75
CA PHE A 78 2.94 -5.91 6.34
C PHE A 78 3.00 -6.19 4.83
N PRO A 79 3.39 -7.43 4.44
CA PRO A 79 3.55 -7.80 3.05
C PRO A 79 2.31 -7.55 2.19
N GLU A 80 2.51 -7.27 0.90
CA GLU A 80 1.43 -6.86 -0.01
C GLU A 80 0.35 -7.94 -0.19
N GLU A 81 0.74 -9.21 -0.14
CA GLU A 81 -0.16 -10.36 -0.28
C GLU A 81 -1.07 -10.60 0.94
N LYS A 82 -0.78 -9.96 2.08
CA LYS A 82 -1.57 -10.13 3.31
C LYS A 82 -2.76 -9.16 3.37
N VAL A 83 -3.80 -9.60 4.06
CA VAL A 83 -5.04 -8.84 4.25
C VAL A 83 -5.23 -8.48 5.72
N ALA A 84 -5.50 -7.20 6.00
CA ALA A 84 -5.74 -6.73 7.36
C ALA A 84 -7.21 -6.87 7.77
N CYS A 85 -8.13 -6.72 6.83
CA CYS A 85 -9.56 -6.79 7.10
C CYS A 85 -10.05 -8.24 7.22
N HIS A 86 -10.97 -8.49 8.15
CA HIS A 86 -11.62 -9.81 8.30
C HIS A 86 -12.52 -10.19 7.12
N THR A 87 -12.88 -9.21 6.27
CA THR A 87 -13.66 -9.42 5.03
C THR A 87 -12.78 -9.79 3.83
N GLY A 88 -11.47 -9.98 4.02
CA GLY A 88 -10.54 -10.32 2.95
C GLY A 88 -9.93 -9.14 2.20
N ASN A 89 -10.21 -7.91 2.61
CA ASN A 89 -9.60 -6.72 2.01
C ASN A 89 -8.25 -6.39 2.65
N ARG A 90 -7.34 -5.81 1.88
CA ARG A 90 -6.03 -5.36 2.34
C ARG A 90 -6.14 -4.39 3.51
N SER A 91 -6.95 -3.37 3.38
CA SER A 91 -7.25 -2.36 4.40
C SER A 91 -8.70 -2.49 4.89
N CYS A 92 -8.96 -2.09 6.14
CA CYS A 92 -10.32 -1.91 6.64
C CYS A 92 -11.01 -0.69 6.03
N PHE A 93 -10.26 0.26 5.50
CA PHE A 93 -10.75 1.53 4.93
C PHE A 93 -10.94 1.45 3.40
N PHE A 94 -11.47 0.36 2.90
CA PHE A 94 -11.67 0.11 1.47
C PHE A 94 -12.96 0.69 0.90
N LYS A 95 -13.93 1.08 1.73
CA LYS A 95 -15.19 1.69 1.29
C LYS A 95 -15.07 3.20 1.29
N VAL A 96 -15.28 3.81 0.13
CA VAL A 96 -15.41 5.26 0.03
C VAL A 96 -16.85 5.63 0.39
N GLU A 97 -17.04 6.43 1.44
CA GLU A 97 -18.36 6.93 1.83
C GLU A 97 -18.74 8.17 1.03
N HIS A 98 -17.80 9.09 0.84
CA HIS A 98 -18.00 10.28 0.03
C HIS A 98 -16.68 10.75 -0.58
N ARG A 99 -16.76 11.27 -1.79
CA ARG A 99 -15.62 11.86 -2.51
C ARG A 99 -16.00 13.27 -2.96
N PHE A 100 -15.29 14.26 -2.44
CA PHE A 100 -15.52 15.66 -2.79
C PHE A 100 -14.89 16.03 -4.14
N GLU A 101 -13.72 15.45 -4.45
CA GLU A 101 -12.97 15.71 -5.67
C GLU A 101 -12.21 14.44 -6.09
N GLU A 102 -11.97 14.29 -7.39
CA GLU A 102 -11.03 13.30 -7.92
C GLU A 102 -9.60 13.81 -7.66
N THR A 103 -9.04 13.44 -6.51
CA THR A 103 -7.67 13.83 -6.13
C THR A 103 -6.72 12.66 -6.29
N GLY A 104 -5.50 12.93 -6.74
CA GLY A 104 -4.43 11.95 -6.73
C GLY A 104 -4.09 11.57 -5.28
N SER A 105 -4.43 10.35 -4.87
CA SER A 105 -4.03 9.82 -3.57
C SER A 105 -2.53 9.47 -3.59
N PRO A 106 -1.78 9.72 -2.52
CA PRO A 106 -0.41 9.21 -2.39
C PRO A 106 -0.32 7.68 -2.50
N THR A 107 -1.43 6.97 -2.21
CA THR A 107 -1.54 5.52 -2.33
C THR A 107 -2.00 5.06 -3.71
N PHE A 108 -2.29 6.00 -4.64
CA PHE A 108 -2.84 5.67 -5.96
C PHE A 108 -1.94 4.71 -6.76
N TRP A 109 -0.61 4.81 -6.64
CA TRP A 109 0.28 3.88 -7.31
C TRP A 109 0.11 2.42 -6.82
N LEU A 110 -0.22 2.23 -5.54
CA LEU A 110 -0.57 0.91 -5.02
C LEU A 110 -1.89 0.39 -5.59
N GLU A 111 -2.87 1.26 -5.68
CA GLU A 111 -4.17 0.93 -6.27
C GLU A 111 -4.00 0.55 -7.75
N LEU A 112 -3.20 1.31 -8.50
CA LEU A 112 -2.83 1.01 -9.87
C LEU A 112 -2.12 -0.34 -9.98
N TYR A 113 -1.14 -0.62 -9.10
CA TYR A 113 -0.42 -1.89 -9.08
C TYR A 113 -1.37 -3.09 -8.86
N ARG A 114 -2.31 -2.95 -7.93
CA ARG A 114 -3.31 -3.98 -7.63
C ARG A 114 -4.24 -4.20 -8.83
N LEU A 115 -4.71 -3.13 -9.44
CA LEU A 115 -5.54 -3.19 -10.64
C LEU A 115 -4.82 -3.87 -11.81
N VAL A 116 -3.55 -3.52 -12.05
CA VAL A 116 -2.74 -4.14 -13.11
C VAL A 116 -2.52 -5.63 -12.83
N ARG A 117 -2.30 -6.02 -11.58
CA ARG A 117 -2.17 -7.42 -11.17
C ARG A 117 -3.47 -8.20 -11.39
N GLU A 118 -4.60 -7.65 -10.97
CA GLU A 118 -5.94 -8.22 -11.20
C GLU A 118 -6.18 -8.43 -12.70
N ARG A 119 -5.86 -7.43 -13.55
CA ARG A 119 -5.98 -7.53 -15.01
C ARG A 119 -5.11 -8.63 -15.62
N LYS A 120 -3.94 -8.91 -15.03
CA LYS A 120 -3.07 -10.02 -15.41
C LYS A 120 -3.66 -11.37 -15.02
N GLU A 121 -4.28 -11.48 -13.86
CA GLU A 121 -4.88 -12.71 -13.33
C GLU A 121 -6.18 -13.05 -14.06
N GLU A 122 -7.06 -12.07 -14.25
CA GLU A 122 -8.40 -12.27 -14.83
C GLU A 122 -8.43 -12.23 -16.36
N MET A 123 -7.46 -11.57 -16.99
CA MET A 123 -7.38 -11.40 -18.45
C MET A 123 -8.68 -10.94 -19.12
N PRO A 124 -9.35 -9.88 -18.62
CA PRO A 124 -10.66 -9.49 -19.11
C PRO A 124 -10.62 -9.08 -20.58
N GLU A 125 -11.65 -9.46 -21.32
CA GLU A 125 -11.81 -9.13 -22.74
C GLU A 125 -11.89 -7.61 -22.94
N GLY A 126 -11.22 -7.10 -23.98
CA GLY A 126 -11.15 -5.67 -24.28
C GLY A 126 -10.18 -4.85 -23.42
N SER A 127 -9.55 -5.45 -22.41
CA SER A 127 -8.56 -4.77 -21.58
C SER A 127 -7.22 -4.58 -22.30
N TYR A 128 -6.78 -3.33 -22.39
CA TYR A 128 -5.45 -2.98 -22.92
C TYR A 128 -4.33 -3.62 -22.06
N THR A 129 -4.47 -3.59 -20.74
CA THR A 129 -3.51 -4.21 -19.81
C THR A 129 -3.39 -5.73 -20.07
N ALA A 130 -4.52 -6.43 -20.18
CA ALA A 130 -4.53 -7.86 -20.49
C ALA A 130 -3.89 -8.16 -21.85
N LYS A 131 -4.12 -7.29 -22.85
CA LYS A 131 -3.48 -7.40 -24.17
C LYS A 131 -1.96 -7.31 -24.06
N LEU A 132 -1.41 -6.37 -23.27
CA LEU A 132 0.04 -6.23 -23.05
C LEU A 132 0.63 -7.51 -22.45
N PHE A 133 0.00 -8.12 -21.47
CA PHE A 133 0.45 -9.37 -20.87
C PHE A 133 0.39 -10.53 -21.89
N LYS A 134 -0.65 -10.59 -22.73
CA LYS A 134 -0.78 -11.59 -23.78
C LYS A 134 0.31 -11.46 -24.85
N GLU A 135 0.71 -10.24 -25.19
CA GLU A 135 1.79 -9.97 -26.15
C GLU A 135 3.19 -10.22 -25.54
N GLY A 136 3.30 -10.27 -24.22
CA GLY A 136 4.47 -10.75 -23.49
C GLY A 136 5.56 -9.71 -23.25
N LYS A 137 6.63 -10.17 -22.60
CA LYS A 137 7.72 -9.33 -22.05
C LYS A 137 8.34 -8.35 -23.04
N GLY A 138 8.52 -8.78 -24.29
CA GLY A 138 9.11 -7.93 -25.34
C GLY A 138 8.27 -6.70 -25.64
N LYS A 139 6.93 -6.85 -25.71
CA LYS A 139 6.01 -5.74 -25.94
C LYS A 139 5.95 -4.81 -24.72
N ILE A 140 5.90 -5.38 -23.51
CA ILE A 140 5.89 -4.62 -22.26
C ILE A 140 7.15 -3.75 -22.14
N ALA A 141 8.34 -4.35 -22.35
CA ALA A 141 9.60 -3.62 -22.31
C ALA A 141 9.68 -2.53 -23.38
N LYS A 142 9.21 -2.83 -24.61
CA LYS A 142 9.17 -1.85 -25.70
C LYS A 142 8.31 -0.66 -25.33
N LYS A 143 7.08 -0.89 -24.81
CA LYS A 143 6.16 0.18 -24.42
C LYS A 143 6.76 1.05 -23.31
N PHE A 144 7.32 0.45 -22.27
CA PHE A 144 7.99 1.23 -21.23
C PHE A 144 9.12 2.11 -21.78
N GLY A 145 9.92 1.59 -22.71
CA GLY A 145 10.99 2.35 -23.36
C GLY A 145 10.48 3.51 -24.23
N GLU A 146 9.38 3.31 -24.96
CA GLU A 146 8.71 4.35 -25.75
C GLU A 146 8.28 5.52 -24.85
N GLU A 147 7.53 5.24 -23.79
CA GLU A 147 7.03 6.27 -22.86
C GLU A 147 8.18 7.00 -22.12
N ALA A 148 9.24 6.29 -21.77
CA ALA A 148 10.42 6.91 -21.17
C ALA A 148 11.11 7.92 -22.11
N ILE A 149 11.11 7.64 -23.41
CA ILE A 149 11.65 8.59 -24.43
C ILE A 149 10.69 9.78 -24.60
N GLU A 150 9.39 9.56 -24.55
CA GLU A 150 8.38 10.63 -24.65
C GLU A 150 8.43 11.57 -23.45
N VAL A 151 8.70 11.08 -22.23
CA VAL A 151 9.01 11.91 -21.05
C VAL A 151 10.23 12.81 -21.30
N ILE A 152 11.32 12.27 -21.87
CA ILE A 152 12.53 13.08 -22.18
C ILE A 152 12.20 14.16 -23.21
N THR A 153 11.40 13.81 -24.22
CA THR A 153 10.99 14.75 -25.28
C THR A 153 10.15 15.89 -24.71
N GLY A 154 9.11 15.58 -23.92
CA GLY A 154 8.27 16.58 -23.26
C GLY A 154 9.07 17.51 -22.33
N TYR A 155 10.03 16.95 -21.59
CA TYR A 155 10.93 17.74 -20.75
C TYR A 155 11.78 18.74 -21.57
N LEU A 156 12.38 18.30 -22.67
CA LEU A 156 13.22 19.15 -23.53
C LEU A 156 12.40 20.24 -24.25
N GLN A 157 11.13 19.98 -24.52
CA GLN A 157 10.23 20.94 -25.15
C GLN A 157 9.67 21.99 -24.16
N ASN A 158 9.90 21.83 -22.86
CA ASN A 158 9.32 22.65 -21.80
C ASN A 158 7.78 22.66 -21.80
N ASP A 159 7.15 21.62 -22.33
CA ASP A 159 5.70 21.45 -22.33
C ASP A 159 5.27 20.71 -21.05
N ARG A 160 4.84 21.51 -20.05
CA ARG A 160 4.47 20.96 -18.75
C ARG A 160 3.26 20.04 -18.82
N GLU A 161 2.27 20.33 -19.63
CA GLU A 161 1.04 19.51 -19.71
C GLU A 161 1.34 18.17 -20.36
N ASN A 162 2.03 18.18 -21.50
CA ASN A 162 2.48 16.96 -22.16
C ASN A 162 3.44 16.16 -21.25
N LEU A 163 4.36 16.81 -20.57
CA LEU A 163 5.29 16.13 -19.66
C LEU A 163 4.56 15.40 -18.52
N VAL A 164 3.50 15.98 -17.95
CA VAL A 164 2.69 15.30 -16.92
C VAL A 164 2.00 14.07 -17.50
N TRP A 165 1.48 14.17 -18.73
CA TRP A 165 0.84 13.05 -19.43
C TRP A 165 1.82 11.90 -19.65
N GLU A 166 3.00 12.19 -20.23
CA GLU A 166 4.01 11.18 -20.53
C GLU A 166 4.57 10.51 -19.27
N ILE A 167 4.74 11.29 -18.17
CA ILE A 167 5.13 10.71 -16.87
C ILE A 167 4.07 9.74 -16.37
N ALA A 168 2.79 10.05 -16.52
CA ALA A 168 1.70 9.16 -16.09
C ALA A 168 1.71 7.86 -16.91
N ASP A 169 1.89 7.94 -18.23
CA ASP A 169 2.00 6.77 -19.11
C ASP A 169 3.24 5.93 -18.81
N MET A 170 4.38 6.58 -18.56
CA MET A 170 5.59 5.89 -18.15
C MET A 170 5.39 5.16 -16.81
N VAL A 171 4.76 5.77 -15.81
CA VAL A 171 4.46 5.14 -14.50
C VAL A 171 3.49 3.96 -14.68
N TYR A 172 2.48 4.09 -15.55
CA TYR A 172 1.58 2.99 -15.89
C TYR A 172 2.34 1.81 -16.51
N HIS A 173 3.14 2.05 -17.54
CA HIS A 173 3.92 0.99 -18.22
C HIS A 173 5.03 0.40 -17.33
N LEU A 174 5.63 1.21 -16.46
CA LEU A 174 6.52 0.72 -15.39
C LEU A 174 5.77 -0.25 -14.47
N THR A 175 4.54 0.09 -14.08
CA THR A 175 3.73 -0.77 -13.21
C THR A 175 3.39 -2.10 -13.88
N VAL A 176 3.05 -2.11 -15.18
CA VAL A 176 2.84 -3.34 -15.96
C VAL A 176 4.12 -4.20 -15.99
N LEU A 177 5.27 -3.58 -16.22
CA LEU A 177 6.57 -4.26 -16.21
C LEU A 177 6.88 -4.84 -14.84
N MET A 178 6.64 -4.10 -13.76
CA MET A 178 6.84 -4.56 -12.39
C MET A 178 5.97 -5.79 -12.07
N VAL A 179 4.69 -5.76 -12.42
CA VAL A 179 3.77 -6.90 -12.24
C VAL A 179 4.22 -8.11 -13.04
N GLU A 180 4.70 -7.91 -14.27
CA GLU A 180 5.24 -9.01 -15.09
C GLU A 180 6.50 -9.62 -14.46
N ALA A 181 7.36 -8.80 -13.89
CA ALA A 181 8.60 -9.22 -13.24
C ALA A 181 8.40 -9.76 -11.81
N GLY A 182 7.20 -9.67 -11.23
CA GLY A 182 6.92 -10.02 -9.84
C GLY A 182 7.55 -9.07 -8.82
N ILE A 183 7.80 -7.81 -9.20
CA ILE A 183 8.36 -6.75 -8.35
C ILE A 183 7.21 -5.92 -7.77
N THR A 184 7.17 -5.76 -6.46
CA THR A 184 6.15 -4.96 -5.78
C THR A 184 6.57 -3.49 -5.64
N VAL A 185 5.59 -2.61 -5.42
CA VAL A 185 5.88 -1.20 -5.06
C VAL A 185 6.70 -1.14 -3.77
N GLN A 186 6.44 -2.03 -2.82
CA GLN A 186 7.21 -2.13 -1.57
C GLN A 186 8.70 -2.47 -1.82
N ASP A 187 9.02 -3.33 -2.78
CA ASP A 187 10.41 -3.66 -3.11
C ASP A 187 11.17 -2.43 -3.62
N VAL A 188 10.53 -1.67 -4.50
CA VAL A 188 11.10 -0.43 -5.04
C VAL A 188 11.31 0.61 -3.93
N MET A 189 10.29 0.81 -3.08
CA MET A 189 10.38 1.77 -1.97
C MET A 189 11.46 1.37 -0.94
N LYS A 190 11.57 0.09 -0.59
CA LYS A 190 12.64 -0.41 0.28
C LYS A 190 14.03 -0.16 -0.30
N GLU A 191 14.20 -0.34 -1.60
CA GLU A 191 15.47 -0.08 -2.26
C GLU A 191 15.82 1.41 -2.30
N LEU A 192 14.83 2.28 -2.56
CA LEU A 192 15.02 3.75 -2.51
C LEU A 192 15.36 4.21 -1.08
N GLU A 193 14.70 3.64 -0.06
CA GLU A 193 14.98 3.93 1.35
C GLU A 193 16.43 3.60 1.74
N LYS A 194 16.97 2.45 1.28
CA LYS A 194 18.38 2.09 1.50
C LYS A 194 19.37 3.08 0.90
N ARG A 195 19.00 3.73 -0.21
CA ARG A 195 19.85 4.72 -0.90
C ARG A 195 19.75 6.12 -0.29
N ARG A 196 18.80 6.34 0.61
CA ARG A 196 18.68 7.58 1.36
C ARG A 196 19.80 7.66 2.38
N LYS A 197 20.87 8.41 2.04
CA LYS A 197 22.00 8.71 2.92
C LYS A 197 21.72 9.94 3.77
#